data_580cfdc2f87f577f18bcb2bf67ff2d6a
#
_entry.id   580cfdc2f87f577f18bcb2bf67ff2d6a
#
_cell.length_a   1.000
_cell.length_b   1.000
_cell.length_c   1.000
_cell.angle_alpha   90.00
_cell.angle_beta   90.00
_cell.angle_gamma   90.00
#
_symmetry.space_group_name_H-M   'P 1'
#
loop_
_entity.id
_entity.type
_entity.pdbx_description
1 polymer ?
#
loop_
_entity_poly.entity_id
_entity_poly.type
_entity_poly.pdbx_seq_one_letter_code
_entity_poly.pdbx_strand_id
1 'polypeptide(L)'
;MKYGLLAGLVFTTASYASIDLKANEQPLPVTVDQQAVAKIPANYKFVEPGTLTVAISALNSPPLALLASDNRTRIGSDPDIARLLAGSLGLKL
;
A
#
# COMPACT_ATOMS: atom_id res chain seq x y z
N MET A 1 32.16 23.89 -20.73
CA MET A 1 32.04 23.04 -21.77
C MET A 1 30.63 22.64 -22.08
N LYS A 2 30.30 22.70 -23.33
CA LYS A 2 28.95 22.50 -23.85
C LYS A 2 28.33 21.15 -23.51
N TYR A 3 29.15 20.12 -23.47
CA TYR A 3 28.65 18.75 -23.32
C TYR A 3 28.23 18.39 -21.89
N GLY A 4 28.86 18.97 -20.89
CA GLY A 4 28.51 18.73 -19.50
C GLY A 4 27.15 19.33 -19.11
N LEU A 5 26.79 20.46 -19.72
CA LEU A 5 25.51 21.10 -19.46
C LEU A 5 24.34 20.28 -20.00
N LEU A 6 24.48 19.73 -21.20
CA LEU A 6 23.45 18.90 -21.84
C LEU A 6 23.23 17.61 -21.04
N ALA A 7 24.30 16.96 -20.61
CA ALA A 7 24.21 15.75 -19.80
C ALA A 7 23.48 16.00 -18.46
N GLY A 8 23.74 17.14 -17.81
CA GLY A 8 23.04 17.49 -16.57
C GLY A 8 21.56 17.71 -16.75
N LEU A 9 21.14 18.36 -17.82
CA LEU A 9 19.73 18.57 -18.12
C LEU A 9 18.98 17.26 -18.41
N VAL A 10 19.55 16.37 -19.19
CA VAL A 10 18.96 15.06 -19.50
C VAL A 10 18.83 14.25 -18.23
N PHE A 11 19.84 14.21 -17.38
CA PHE A 11 19.81 13.50 -16.12
C PHE A 11 18.72 14.00 -15.18
N THR A 12 18.57 15.32 -15.05
CA THR A 12 17.54 15.94 -14.22
C THR A 12 16.14 15.58 -14.69
N THR A 13 15.90 15.61 -16.01
CA THR A 13 14.61 15.23 -16.58
C THR A 13 14.28 13.77 -16.31
N ALA A 14 15.24 12.87 -16.42
CA ALA A 14 15.04 11.44 -16.13
C ALA A 14 14.65 11.17 -14.67
N SER A 15 15.14 11.99 -13.70
CA SER A 15 14.85 11.82 -12.28
C SER A 15 13.38 11.97 -11.92
N TYR A 16 12.61 12.70 -12.70
CA TYR A 16 11.19 12.91 -12.46
C TYR A 16 10.29 11.86 -13.12
N ALA A 17 10.84 10.97 -13.92
CA ALA A 17 10.05 10.17 -14.84
C ALA A 17 9.57 8.83 -14.28
N SER A 18 9.99 8.39 -13.10
CA SER A 18 9.70 7.00 -12.77
C SER A 18 9.36 6.75 -11.31
N ILE A 19 8.08 6.57 -11.08
CA ILE A 19 7.61 5.77 -9.95
C ILE A 19 7.38 4.37 -10.50
N ASP A 20 8.16 3.39 -10.05
CA ASP A 20 7.91 2.00 -10.39
C ASP A 20 6.77 1.45 -9.54
N LEU A 21 5.55 1.61 -10.03
CA LEU A 21 4.37 1.13 -9.33
C LEU A 21 4.35 -0.38 -9.19
N LYS A 22 4.94 -1.11 -10.13
CA LYS A 22 4.93 -2.57 -10.11
C LYS A 22 5.70 -3.14 -8.95
N ALA A 23 6.78 -2.50 -8.54
CA ALA A 23 7.54 -2.91 -7.36
C ALA A 23 6.71 -2.82 -6.09
N ASN A 24 5.77 -1.88 -6.04
CA ASN A 24 4.90 -1.65 -4.89
C ASN A 24 3.57 -2.41 -4.95
N GLU A 25 3.31 -3.10 -6.05
CA GLU A 25 2.09 -3.89 -6.24
C GLU A 25 2.19 -5.30 -5.64
N GLN A 26 3.38 -5.72 -5.24
CA GLN A 26 3.59 -7.03 -4.64
C GLN A 26 3.05 -7.07 -3.21
N PRO A 27 2.25 -8.10 -2.87
CA PRO A 27 1.75 -8.23 -1.51
C PRO A 27 2.89 -8.45 -0.52
N LEU A 28 2.82 -7.80 0.63
CA LEU A 28 3.74 -8.04 1.72
C LEU A 28 3.42 -9.37 2.39
N PRO A 29 4.41 -10.19 2.70
CA PRO A 29 4.19 -11.41 3.44
C PRO A 29 3.72 -11.08 4.86
N VAL A 30 2.70 -11.78 5.32
CA VAL A 30 2.17 -11.60 6.67
C VAL A 30 1.74 -12.95 7.24
N THR A 31 2.02 -13.15 8.52
CA THR A 31 1.63 -14.35 9.26
C THR A 31 0.57 -13.98 10.28
N VAL A 32 -0.43 -14.84 10.44
CA VAL A 32 -1.46 -14.65 11.46
C VAL A 32 -0.82 -14.69 12.85
N ASP A 33 -1.11 -13.67 13.65
CA ASP A 33 -0.70 -13.61 15.05
C ASP A 33 -1.81 -14.17 15.92
N GLN A 34 -1.67 -15.42 16.35
CA GLN A 34 -2.69 -16.12 17.14
C GLN A 34 -2.95 -15.46 18.49
N GLN A 35 -1.94 -14.82 19.08
CA GLN A 35 -2.12 -14.08 20.32
C GLN A 35 -2.98 -12.84 20.12
N ALA A 36 -2.80 -12.13 19.02
CA ALA A 36 -3.63 -10.99 18.67
C ALA A 36 -5.06 -11.42 18.36
N VAL A 37 -5.24 -12.50 17.60
CA VAL A 37 -6.55 -13.07 17.30
C VAL A 37 -7.31 -13.42 18.58
N ALA A 38 -6.64 -14.03 19.54
CA ALA A 38 -7.24 -14.42 20.82
C ALA A 38 -7.76 -13.22 21.65
N LYS A 39 -7.24 -12.02 21.39
CA LYS A 39 -7.69 -10.80 22.06
C LYS A 39 -8.93 -10.17 21.46
N ILE A 40 -9.36 -10.63 20.30
CA ILE A 40 -10.60 -10.15 19.69
C ILE A 40 -11.77 -10.76 20.48
N PRO A 41 -12.67 -9.94 21.04
CA PRO A 41 -13.84 -10.46 21.75
C PRO A 41 -14.69 -11.32 20.81
N ALA A 42 -15.22 -12.44 21.33
CA ALA A 42 -16.04 -13.35 20.54
C ALA A 42 -17.33 -12.70 20.00
N ASN A 43 -17.81 -11.66 20.71
CA ASN A 43 -19.02 -10.91 20.32
C ASN A 43 -18.70 -9.65 19.51
N TYR A 44 -17.47 -9.44 19.10
CA TYR A 44 -17.10 -8.27 18.28
C TYR A 44 -17.79 -8.36 16.92
N LYS A 45 -18.44 -7.28 16.54
CA LYS A 45 -19.18 -7.21 15.28
C LYS A 45 -18.36 -6.42 14.27
N PHE A 46 -17.86 -7.12 13.26
CA PHE A 46 -17.26 -6.47 12.09
C PHE A 46 -18.35 -5.92 11.18
N VAL A 47 -18.02 -4.86 10.43
CA VAL A 47 -18.93 -4.31 9.40
C VAL A 47 -19.31 -5.42 8.42
N GLU A 48 -18.33 -6.21 8.02
CA GLU A 48 -18.52 -7.41 7.23
C GLU A 48 -17.80 -8.57 7.93
N PRO A 49 -18.49 -9.69 8.22
CA PRO A 49 -17.89 -10.81 8.94
C PRO A 49 -16.61 -11.31 8.26
N GLY A 50 -15.57 -11.53 9.05
CA GLY A 50 -14.28 -12.02 8.56
C GLY A 50 -13.43 -11.00 7.82
N THR A 51 -13.83 -9.73 7.83
CA THR A 51 -13.19 -8.67 7.05
C THR A 51 -12.84 -7.49 7.93
N LEU A 52 -11.65 -6.92 7.74
CA LEU A 52 -11.28 -5.62 8.30
C LEU A 52 -11.66 -4.54 7.28
N THR A 53 -12.58 -3.67 7.65
CA THR A 53 -13.03 -2.57 6.79
C THR A 53 -12.29 -1.29 7.18
N VAL A 54 -11.61 -0.68 6.23
CA VAL A 54 -10.80 0.51 6.45
C VAL A 54 -11.25 1.61 5.50
N ALA A 55 -11.53 2.78 6.06
CA ALA A 55 -11.80 3.96 5.25
C ALA A 55 -10.49 4.56 4.72
N ILE A 56 -10.49 4.93 3.47
CA ILE A 56 -9.33 5.51 2.80
C ILE A 56 -9.79 6.68 1.91
N SER A 57 -8.89 7.65 1.70
CA SER A 57 -9.16 8.76 0.79
C SER A 57 -9.38 8.26 -0.64
N ALA A 58 -10.36 8.84 -1.33
CA ALA A 58 -10.59 8.60 -2.75
C ALA A 58 -9.54 9.26 -3.64
N LEU A 59 -8.81 10.24 -3.13
CA LEU A 59 -7.79 10.96 -3.87
C LEU A 59 -6.47 10.20 -3.82
N ASN A 60 -5.72 10.24 -4.92
CA ASN A 60 -4.37 9.72 -4.94
C ASN A 60 -3.43 10.66 -4.17
N SER A 61 -2.73 10.12 -3.19
CA SER A 61 -1.79 10.84 -2.32
C SER A 61 -0.50 10.04 -2.17
N PRO A 62 0.35 9.97 -3.22
CA PRO A 62 1.62 9.23 -3.11
C PRO A 62 2.53 9.89 -2.07
N PRO A 63 3.29 9.14 -1.29
CA PRO A 63 3.37 7.67 -1.23
C PRO A 63 2.35 7.01 -0.29
N LEU A 64 1.40 7.76 0.27
CA LEU A 64 0.49 7.29 1.31
C LEU A 64 -0.56 6.33 0.76
N ALA A 65 -1.27 6.75 -0.28
CA ALA A 65 -2.32 5.95 -0.90
C ALA A 65 -2.50 6.35 -2.36
N LEU A 66 -2.56 5.37 -3.24
CA LEU A 66 -2.84 5.56 -4.65
C LEU A 66 -3.37 4.26 -5.26
N LEU A 67 -3.87 4.36 -6.49
CA LEU A 67 -4.28 3.18 -7.24
C LEU A 67 -3.09 2.55 -7.97
N ALA A 68 -3.06 1.24 -7.98
CA ALA A 68 -2.13 0.46 -8.80
C ALA A 68 -2.45 0.62 -10.30
N SER A 69 -1.64 -0.01 -11.14
CA SER A 69 -1.82 0.03 -12.60
C SER A 69 -3.14 -0.57 -13.08
N ASP A 70 -3.78 -1.42 -12.27
CA ASP A 70 -5.09 -2.01 -12.56
C ASP A 70 -6.27 -1.07 -12.28
N ASN A 71 -6.03 0.13 -11.75
CA ASN A 71 -7.03 1.10 -11.32
C ASN A 71 -8.03 0.58 -10.27
N ARG A 72 -7.68 -0.45 -9.55
CA ARG A 72 -8.53 -1.08 -8.52
C ARG A 72 -7.82 -1.29 -7.21
N THR A 73 -6.63 -1.86 -7.25
CA THR A 73 -5.86 -2.19 -6.06
C THR A 73 -5.29 -0.93 -5.45
N ARG A 74 -5.49 -0.75 -4.15
CA ARG A 74 -4.87 0.34 -3.40
C ARG A 74 -3.47 -0.06 -2.99
N ILE A 75 -2.53 0.84 -3.20
CA ILE A 75 -1.12 0.69 -2.83
C ILE A 75 -0.64 1.92 -2.07
N GLY A 76 0.49 1.78 -1.41
CA GLY A 76 1.08 2.83 -0.59
C GLY A 76 1.19 2.41 0.87
N SER A 77 1.70 3.31 1.72
CA SER A 77 1.92 2.99 3.14
C SER A 77 0.62 2.68 3.89
N ASP A 78 -0.45 3.41 3.62
CA ASP A 78 -1.71 3.20 4.32
C ASP A 78 -2.37 1.86 3.97
N PRO A 79 -2.55 1.49 2.70
CA PRO A 79 -3.02 0.15 2.34
C PRO A 79 -2.10 -0.97 2.82
N ASP A 80 -0.79 -0.77 2.80
CA ASP A 80 0.16 -1.78 3.26
C ASP A 80 0.01 -2.06 4.76
N ILE A 81 -0.10 -1.02 5.57
CA ILE A 81 -0.36 -1.16 7.01
C ILE A 81 -1.69 -1.88 7.24
N ALA A 82 -2.73 -1.50 6.51
CA ALA A 82 -4.04 -2.13 6.62
C ALA A 82 -3.99 -3.63 6.28
N ARG A 83 -3.25 -4.00 5.23
CA ARG A 83 -3.07 -5.42 4.86
C ARG A 83 -2.30 -6.21 5.90
N LEU A 84 -1.24 -5.63 6.44
CA LEU A 84 -0.46 -6.27 7.50
C LEU A 84 -1.31 -6.49 8.74
N LEU A 85 -2.11 -5.51 9.13
CA LEU A 85 -3.01 -5.63 10.26
C LEU A 85 -4.07 -6.69 10.03
N ALA A 86 -4.77 -6.64 8.90
CA ALA A 86 -5.80 -7.61 8.55
C ALA A 86 -5.22 -9.03 8.51
N GLY A 87 -4.10 -9.21 7.86
CA GLY A 87 -3.44 -10.51 7.78
C GLY A 87 -2.98 -11.04 9.14
N SER A 88 -2.44 -10.18 10.01
CA SER A 88 -2.06 -10.57 11.37
C SER A 88 -3.26 -11.03 12.19
N LEU A 89 -4.44 -10.50 11.93
CA LEU A 89 -5.68 -10.87 12.61
C LEU A 89 -6.43 -12.01 11.90
N GLY A 90 -5.90 -12.54 10.80
CA GLY A 90 -6.56 -13.59 10.03
C GLY A 90 -7.81 -13.11 9.28
N LEU A 91 -7.88 -11.82 8.98
CA LEU A 91 -9.03 -11.20 8.32
C LEU A 91 -8.71 -10.87 6.86
N LYS A 92 -9.75 -10.79 6.05
CA LYS A 92 -9.68 -10.17 4.73
C LYS A 92 -9.67 -8.63 4.89
N LEU A 93 -9.16 -7.95 3.90
CA LEU A 93 -9.22 -6.50 3.82
C LEU A 93 -10.24 -6.10 2.77
#